data_e0064a2123ac4f83c04bab2947668b02
#
_entry.id   e0064a2123ac4f83c04bab2947668b02
#
_cell.length_a   1.000
_cell.length_b   1.000
_cell.length_c   1.000
_cell.angle_alpha   90.00
_cell.angle_beta   90.00
_cell.angle_gamma   90.00
#
_symmetry.space_group_name_H-M   'P 1'
#
loop_
_entity.id
_entity.type
_entity.pdbx_description
1 polymer ?
#
loop_
_entity_poly.entity_id
_entity_poly.type
_entity_poly.pdbx_seq_one_letter_code
_entity_poly.pdbx_strand_id
1 'polypeptide(L)'
;MLKFSCEKTLLQQAVSTVSRAVAAKSSIPALEGVLLEGDTQLTLSGYNMQTGIRTAVSAEIHQEGRIVLNARLFGEMIRRLPDDIVVFSADEKYVVKLVCGDASFELPGLSADDYPELPTVDDEFSVSIQQKTIKAMINQTSFAVSTNESRPIHTGALFEIGDNGLT
;
A
#
# COMPACT_ATOMS: atom_id res chain seq x y z
N MET A 1 -2.53 19.84 -1.04
CA MET A 1 -1.04 19.75 -1.09
C MET A 1 -0.57 18.99 0.13
N LEU A 2 0.23 17.95 -0.02
CA LEU A 2 0.68 17.11 1.10
C LEU A 2 2.12 17.44 1.46
N LYS A 3 2.40 17.63 2.77
CA LYS A 3 3.77 17.77 3.28
C LYS A 3 3.92 16.97 4.56
N PHE A 4 4.98 16.16 4.65
CA PHE A 4 5.30 15.39 5.84
C PHE A 4 6.78 15.10 5.95
N SER A 5 7.20 14.66 7.13
CA SER A 5 8.52 14.07 7.37
C SER A 5 8.38 12.74 8.10
N CYS A 6 9.17 11.75 7.71
CA CYS A 6 9.20 10.44 8.35
C CYS A 6 10.55 9.73 8.13
N GLU A 7 10.81 8.70 8.92
CA GLU A 7 11.98 7.85 8.74
C GLU A 7 11.90 7.08 7.41
N LYS A 8 12.98 7.10 6.65
CA LYS A 8 13.10 6.39 5.36
C LYS A 8 12.74 4.92 5.47
N THR A 9 13.18 4.25 6.52
CA THR A 9 12.94 2.82 6.73
C THR A 9 11.46 2.48 6.86
N LEU A 10 10.71 3.28 7.62
CA LEU A 10 9.26 3.13 7.78
C LEU A 10 8.52 3.37 6.45
N LEU A 11 8.89 4.44 5.75
CA LEU A 11 8.31 4.76 4.45
C LEU A 11 8.59 3.67 3.42
N GLN A 12 9.82 3.15 3.37
CA GLN A 12 10.21 2.07 2.47
C GLN A 12 9.41 0.79 2.73
N GLN A 13 9.23 0.40 3.98
CA GLN A 13 8.43 -0.78 4.36
C GLN A 13 6.97 -0.61 3.93
N ALA A 14 6.39 0.56 4.20
CA ALA A 14 5.02 0.86 3.83
C ALA A 14 4.82 0.81 2.31
N VAL A 15 5.67 1.51 1.53
CA VAL A 15 5.62 1.50 0.07
C VAL A 15 5.78 0.07 -0.48
N SER A 16 6.73 -0.70 0.04
CA SER A 16 6.92 -2.11 -0.36
C SER A 16 5.70 -2.98 -0.06
N THR A 17 5.02 -2.73 1.05
CA THR A 17 3.83 -3.47 1.46
C THR A 17 2.65 -3.18 0.53
N VAL A 18 2.31 -1.91 0.33
CA VAL A 18 1.14 -1.51 -0.48
C VAL A 18 1.35 -1.75 -1.97
N SER A 19 2.59 -1.70 -2.46
CA SER A 19 2.93 -1.97 -3.86
C SER A 19 2.54 -3.39 -4.32
N ARG A 20 2.33 -4.32 -3.40
CA ARG A 20 1.85 -5.68 -3.73
C ARG A 20 0.41 -5.70 -4.22
N ALA A 21 -0.38 -4.68 -3.89
CA ALA A 21 -1.76 -4.53 -4.33
C ALA A 21 -1.92 -3.48 -5.45
N VAL A 22 -0.84 -2.94 -5.97
CA VAL A 22 -0.89 -1.99 -7.10
C VAL A 22 -1.01 -2.74 -8.41
N ALA A 23 -1.83 -2.24 -9.34
CA ALA A 23 -1.98 -2.81 -10.66
C ALA A 23 -0.69 -2.63 -11.49
N ALA A 24 -0.23 -3.70 -12.16
CA ALA A 24 0.93 -3.62 -13.04
C ALA A 24 0.64 -2.80 -14.31
N LYS A 25 -0.61 -2.87 -14.80
CA LYS A 25 -1.18 -2.05 -15.88
C LYS A 25 -2.67 -1.89 -15.62
N SER A 26 -3.19 -0.70 -15.83
CA SER A 26 -4.61 -0.41 -15.65
C SER A 26 -5.10 0.62 -16.68
N SER A 27 -6.39 0.54 -17.00
CA SER A 27 -7.10 1.61 -17.73
C SER A 27 -7.27 2.87 -16.90
N ILE A 28 -7.14 2.75 -15.58
CA ILE A 28 -7.16 3.87 -14.62
C ILE A 28 -5.70 4.10 -14.16
N PRO A 29 -5.02 5.14 -14.65
CA PRO A 29 -3.59 5.37 -14.34
C PRO A 29 -3.30 5.48 -12.84
N ALA A 30 -4.23 6.00 -12.05
CA ALA A 30 -4.09 6.12 -10.60
C ALA A 30 -3.87 4.76 -9.90
N LEU A 31 -4.41 3.66 -10.43
CA LEU A 31 -4.23 2.31 -9.88
C LEU A 31 -2.82 1.71 -10.10
N GLU A 32 -2.00 2.32 -10.97
CA GLU A 32 -0.58 1.99 -11.12
C GLU A 32 0.27 2.71 -10.05
N GLY A 33 -0.37 3.46 -9.19
CA GLY A 33 0.22 4.27 -8.13
C GLY A 33 -0.12 3.81 -6.73
N VAL A 34 0.63 4.36 -5.79
CA VAL A 34 0.33 4.33 -4.35
C VAL A 34 -0.34 5.65 -4.01
N LEU A 35 -1.50 5.58 -3.38
CA LEU A 35 -2.18 6.73 -2.80
C LEU A 35 -1.53 7.05 -1.44
N LEU A 36 -1.09 8.28 -1.26
CA LEU A 36 -0.63 8.84 0.01
C LEU A 36 -1.68 9.83 0.52
N GLU A 37 -2.08 9.67 1.76
CA GLU A 37 -3.03 10.54 2.46
C GLU A 37 -2.44 10.93 3.80
N GLY A 38 -2.29 12.22 4.03
CA GLY A 38 -1.82 12.76 5.29
C GLY A 38 -2.90 13.63 5.92
N ASP A 39 -3.35 13.22 7.10
CA ASP A 39 -4.19 14.01 7.99
C ASP A 39 -3.63 13.96 9.42
N THR A 40 -4.16 13.14 10.31
CA THR A 40 -3.63 12.88 11.65
C THR A 40 -2.42 11.94 11.63
N GLN A 41 -2.31 11.12 10.59
CA GLN A 41 -1.21 10.22 10.32
C GLN A 41 -1.01 10.07 8.81
N LEU A 42 0.15 9.58 8.40
CA LEU A 42 0.38 9.23 7.01
C LEU A 42 -0.18 7.84 6.71
N THR A 43 -1.09 7.76 5.76
CA THR A 43 -1.66 6.50 5.28
C THR A 43 -1.25 6.26 3.83
N LEU A 44 -0.79 5.06 3.53
CA LEU A 44 -0.50 4.61 2.18
C LEU A 44 -1.50 3.53 1.77
N SER A 45 -1.99 3.60 0.55
CA SER A 45 -2.91 2.60 -0.03
C SER A 45 -2.46 2.15 -1.40
N GLY A 46 -2.55 0.85 -1.65
CA GLY A 46 -2.42 0.23 -2.97
C GLY A 46 -3.70 -0.54 -3.29
N TYR A 47 -4.19 -0.45 -4.53
CA TYR A 47 -5.43 -1.09 -4.95
C TYR A 47 -5.38 -1.48 -6.42
N ASN A 48 -5.85 -2.68 -6.77
CA ASN A 48 -5.92 -3.16 -8.14
C ASN A 48 -7.32 -3.65 -8.54
N MET A 49 -8.35 -3.19 -7.86
CA MET A 49 -9.77 -3.57 -7.98
C MET A 49 -10.12 -4.97 -7.45
N GLN A 50 -9.14 -5.81 -7.16
CA GLN A 50 -9.33 -7.15 -6.57
C GLN A 50 -8.75 -7.25 -5.17
N THR A 51 -7.59 -6.63 -4.97
CA THR A 51 -6.87 -6.62 -3.70
C THR A 51 -6.55 -5.18 -3.31
N GLY A 52 -6.88 -4.82 -2.08
CA GLY A 52 -6.50 -3.54 -1.47
C GLY A 52 -5.62 -3.76 -0.25
N ILE A 53 -4.56 -2.98 -0.13
CA ILE A 53 -3.71 -2.93 1.06
C ILE A 53 -3.60 -1.48 1.50
N ARG A 54 -3.92 -1.22 2.77
CA ARG A 54 -3.74 0.07 3.42
C ARG A 54 -2.85 -0.10 4.63
N THR A 55 -1.91 0.82 4.82
CA THR A 55 -1.02 0.83 5.99
C THR A 55 -0.80 2.26 6.48
N ALA A 56 -0.70 2.41 7.78
CA ALA A 56 -0.36 3.67 8.42
C ALA A 56 1.13 3.73 8.72
N VAL A 57 1.71 4.92 8.63
CA VAL A 57 3.11 5.20 8.89
C VAL A 57 3.21 6.31 9.93
N SER A 58 4.06 6.12 10.94
CA SER A 58 4.40 7.20 11.86
C SER A 58 5.16 8.28 11.10
N ALA A 59 4.54 9.45 10.97
CA ALA A 59 5.08 10.60 10.25
C ALA A 59 4.60 11.89 10.92
N GLU A 60 5.39 12.94 10.79
CA GLU A 60 5.00 14.30 11.17
C GLU A 60 4.32 14.95 9.97
N ILE A 61 3.02 15.21 10.06
CA ILE A 61 2.26 15.86 8.99
C ILE A 61 2.36 17.38 9.17
N HIS A 62 3.00 18.03 8.22
CA HIS A 62 3.15 19.49 8.21
C HIS A 62 2.02 20.18 7.43
N GLN A 63 1.45 19.48 6.44
CA GLN A 63 0.31 19.94 5.66
C GLN A 63 -0.50 18.75 5.18
N GLU A 64 -1.78 18.75 5.51
CA GLU A 64 -2.73 17.72 5.08
C GLU A 64 -2.93 17.73 3.56
N GLY A 65 -3.21 16.55 3.01
CA GLY A 65 -3.48 16.40 1.60
C GLY A 65 -3.41 14.97 1.11
N ARG A 66 -3.65 14.81 -0.19
CA ARG A 66 -3.65 13.52 -0.87
C ARG A 66 -2.90 13.62 -2.19
N ILE A 67 -2.21 12.56 -2.58
CA ILE A 67 -1.52 12.46 -3.87
C ILE A 67 -1.30 11.00 -4.24
N VAL A 68 -1.28 10.70 -5.54
CA VAL A 68 -0.94 9.37 -6.05
C VAL A 68 0.43 9.44 -6.71
N LEU A 69 1.31 8.49 -6.38
CA LEU A 69 2.63 8.37 -6.97
C LEU A 69 2.79 7.01 -7.65
N ASN A 70 3.40 6.99 -8.84
CA ASN A 70 3.73 5.74 -9.50
C ASN A 70 4.52 4.83 -8.54
N ALA A 71 3.97 3.64 -8.26
CA ALA A 71 4.47 2.74 -7.22
C ALA A 71 5.90 2.29 -7.47
N ARG A 72 6.22 1.97 -8.73
CA ARG A 72 7.56 1.50 -9.11
C ARG A 72 8.60 2.60 -8.95
N LEU A 73 8.33 3.78 -9.53
CA LEU A 73 9.26 4.92 -9.50
C LEU A 73 9.50 5.38 -8.06
N PHE A 74 8.42 5.58 -7.29
CA PHE A 74 8.50 5.98 -5.90
C PHE A 74 9.25 4.97 -5.04
N GLY A 75 8.95 3.67 -5.18
CA GLY A 75 9.64 2.62 -4.46
C GLY A 75 11.13 2.51 -4.80
N GLU A 76 11.51 2.71 -6.07
CA GLU A 76 12.93 2.74 -6.47
C GLU A 76 13.67 3.94 -5.90
N MET A 77 13.04 5.12 -5.86
CA MET A 77 13.63 6.32 -5.27
C MET A 77 13.84 6.15 -3.77
N ILE A 78 12.80 5.78 -3.02
CA ILE A 78 12.90 5.59 -1.56
C ILE A 78 13.99 4.57 -1.21
N ARG A 79 14.12 3.49 -1.96
CA ARG A 79 15.15 2.46 -1.70
C ARG A 79 16.57 3.01 -1.83
N ARG A 80 16.78 4.03 -2.68
CA ARG A 80 18.11 4.62 -2.94
C ARG A 80 18.44 5.79 -2.04
N LEU A 81 17.48 6.28 -1.24
CA LEU A 81 17.75 7.33 -0.26
C LEU A 81 18.65 6.82 0.86
N PRO A 82 19.45 7.69 1.48
CA PRO A 82 20.18 7.38 2.71
C PRO A 82 19.22 7.04 3.87
N ASP A 83 19.71 6.37 4.90
CA ASP A 83 18.92 6.06 6.09
C ASP A 83 18.84 7.29 7.00
N ASP A 84 17.92 8.19 6.71
CA ASP A 84 17.67 9.45 7.40
C ASP A 84 16.20 9.83 7.31
N ILE A 85 15.84 11.00 7.79
CA ILE A 85 14.49 11.55 7.68
C ILE A 85 14.22 11.99 6.24
N VAL A 86 13.13 11.47 5.67
CA VAL A 86 12.62 11.90 4.38
C VAL A 86 11.66 13.06 4.58
N VAL A 87 11.94 14.18 3.96
CA VAL A 87 11.03 15.33 3.87
C VAL A 87 10.35 15.27 2.51
N PHE A 88 9.03 15.15 2.55
CA PHE A 88 8.15 15.07 1.39
C PHE A 88 7.37 16.36 1.23
N SER A 89 7.30 16.89 0.02
CA SER A 89 6.42 18.01 -0.29
C SER A 89 5.84 17.90 -1.69
N ALA A 90 4.52 18.01 -1.82
CA ALA A 90 3.80 18.06 -3.08
C ALA A 90 3.28 19.48 -3.32
N ASP A 91 3.38 19.99 -4.55
CA ASP A 91 2.82 21.28 -4.97
C ASP A 91 1.43 21.15 -5.63
N GLU A 92 0.85 22.28 -6.04
CA GLU A 92 -0.46 22.34 -6.70
C GLU A 92 -0.47 21.73 -8.11
N LYS A 93 0.69 21.50 -8.68
CA LYS A 93 0.86 20.86 -10.00
C LYS A 93 1.18 19.38 -9.88
N TYR A 94 1.02 18.82 -8.68
CA TYR A 94 1.37 17.44 -8.34
C TYR A 94 2.86 17.10 -8.55
N VAL A 95 3.75 18.11 -8.57
CA VAL A 95 5.19 17.85 -8.54
C VAL A 95 5.60 17.58 -7.09
N VAL A 96 6.18 16.43 -6.86
CA VAL A 96 6.65 16.00 -5.54
C VAL A 96 8.14 16.17 -5.46
N LYS A 97 8.58 16.82 -4.40
CA LYS A 97 9.99 16.91 -4.00
C LYS A 97 10.23 16.04 -2.78
N LEU A 98 11.24 15.16 -2.90
CA LEU A 98 11.76 14.32 -1.82
C LEU A 98 13.15 14.81 -1.45
N VAL A 99 13.39 15.09 -0.18
CA VAL A 99 14.70 15.47 0.34
C VAL A 99 15.06 14.51 1.49
N CYS A 100 16.28 13.98 1.48
CA CYS A 100 16.79 13.09 2.52
C CYS A 100 18.32 13.27 2.61
N GLY A 101 18.81 13.87 3.68
CA GLY A 101 20.21 14.32 3.76
C GLY A 101 20.57 15.23 2.59
N ASP A 102 21.63 14.91 1.89
CA ASP A 102 22.09 15.65 0.69
C ASP A 102 21.35 15.24 -0.60
N ALA A 103 20.53 14.19 -0.57
CA ALA A 103 19.80 13.71 -1.73
C ALA A 103 18.50 14.50 -1.92
N SER A 104 18.24 14.93 -3.16
CA SER A 104 17.00 15.60 -3.55
C SER A 104 16.51 15.05 -4.88
N PHE A 105 15.23 14.65 -4.94
CA PHE A 105 14.60 14.15 -6.14
C PHE A 105 13.26 14.86 -6.37
N GLU A 106 12.91 14.98 -7.65
CA GLU A 106 11.59 15.44 -8.06
C GLU A 106 10.92 14.35 -8.90
N LEU A 107 9.62 14.14 -8.68
CA LEU A 107 8.82 13.18 -9.43
C LEU A 107 7.41 13.71 -9.66
N PRO A 108 6.80 13.39 -10.81
CA PRO A 108 5.41 13.74 -11.05
C PRO A 108 4.49 12.83 -10.24
N GLY A 109 3.47 13.41 -9.66
CA GLY A 109 2.33 12.72 -9.07
C GLY A 109 1.07 12.88 -9.93
N LEU A 110 0.00 12.29 -9.48
CA LEU A 110 -1.34 12.39 -10.05
C LEU A 110 -2.33 12.88 -8.97
N SER A 111 -3.44 13.45 -9.40
CA SER A 111 -4.55 13.74 -8.49
C SER A 111 -5.04 12.46 -7.82
N ALA A 112 -5.41 12.56 -6.56
CA ALA A 112 -6.05 11.48 -5.83
C ALA A 112 -7.56 11.36 -6.13
N ASP A 113 -8.15 12.29 -6.89
CA ASP A 113 -9.60 12.34 -7.13
C ASP A 113 -10.07 11.16 -7.99
N ASP A 114 -9.21 10.67 -8.89
CA ASP A 114 -9.48 9.52 -9.74
C ASP A 114 -9.10 8.17 -9.08
N TYR A 115 -8.60 8.19 -7.84
CA TYR A 115 -8.25 6.95 -7.15
C TYR A 115 -9.50 6.31 -6.56
N PRO A 116 -9.86 5.07 -6.95
CA PRO A 116 -11.05 4.40 -6.44
C PRO A 116 -10.94 4.15 -4.93
N GLU A 117 -12.05 4.34 -4.23
CA GLU A 117 -12.12 4.04 -2.80
C GLU A 117 -11.92 2.53 -2.57
N LEU A 118 -11.12 2.20 -1.56
CA LEU A 118 -11.02 0.82 -1.09
C LEU A 118 -12.35 0.43 -0.43
N PRO A 119 -12.89 -0.77 -0.75
CA PRO A 119 -14.09 -1.24 -0.09
C PRO A 119 -13.88 -1.32 1.43
N THR A 120 -14.87 -0.87 2.18
CA THR A 120 -14.90 -1.04 3.63
C THR A 120 -15.29 -2.47 3.97
N VAL A 121 -14.61 -3.06 4.94
CA VAL A 121 -14.95 -4.38 5.49
C VAL A 121 -15.85 -4.16 6.71
N ASP A 122 -16.95 -4.89 6.76
CA ASP A 122 -17.84 -4.88 7.93
C ASP A 122 -17.23 -5.72 9.05
N ASP A 123 -17.14 -5.14 10.26
CA ASP A 123 -16.50 -5.77 11.42
C ASP A 123 -17.45 -6.70 12.20
N GLU A 124 -18.70 -6.89 11.76
CA GLU A 124 -19.68 -7.75 12.46
C GLU A 124 -19.20 -9.19 12.67
N PHE A 125 -18.34 -9.68 11.78
CA PHE A 125 -17.78 -11.03 11.85
C PHE A 125 -16.26 -10.98 11.75
N SER A 126 -15.59 -10.69 12.85
CA SER A 126 -14.13 -10.69 12.92
C SER A 126 -13.60 -11.85 13.75
N VAL A 127 -12.49 -12.44 13.29
CA VAL A 127 -11.78 -13.53 14.00
C VAL A 127 -10.33 -13.13 14.19
N SER A 128 -9.86 -13.23 15.43
CA SER A 128 -8.47 -12.97 15.78
C SER A 128 -7.64 -14.24 15.75
N ILE A 129 -6.62 -14.29 14.91
CA ILE A 129 -5.71 -15.44 14.77
C ILE A 129 -4.28 -14.96 14.91
N GLN A 130 -3.42 -15.76 15.57
CA GLN A 130 -2.00 -15.45 15.63
C GLN A 130 -1.38 -15.47 14.23
N GLN A 131 -0.62 -14.44 13.87
CA GLN A 131 0.04 -14.32 12.57
C GLN A 131 0.89 -15.55 12.20
N LYS A 132 1.60 -16.12 13.17
CA LYS A 132 2.41 -17.34 12.97
C LYS A 132 1.53 -18.53 12.55
N THR A 133 0.36 -18.68 13.15
CA THR A 133 -0.58 -19.77 12.84
C THR A 133 -1.14 -19.63 11.43
N ILE A 134 -1.72 -18.48 11.08
CA ILE A 134 -2.28 -18.27 9.74
C ILE A 134 -1.21 -18.40 8.65
N LYS A 135 0.00 -17.91 8.90
CA LYS A 135 1.14 -18.07 7.98
C LYS A 135 1.51 -19.55 7.77
N ALA A 136 1.51 -20.35 8.83
CA ALA A 136 1.79 -21.79 8.73
C ALA A 136 0.69 -22.52 7.92
N MET A 137 -0.58 -22.21 8.17
CA MET A 137 -1.71 -22.78 7.42
C MET A 137 -1.63 -22.45 5.94
N ILE A 138 -1.38 -21.19 5.58
CA ILE A 138 -1.21 -20.77 4.18
C ILE A 138 -0.05 -21.54 3.52
N ASN A 139 1.09 -21.66 4.18
CA ASN A 139 2.25 -22.38 3.64
C ASN A 139 1.98 -23.88 3.43
N GLN A 140 1.12 -24.48 4.26
CA GLN A 140 0.77 -25.91 4.18
C GLN A 140 -0.29 -26.21 3.11
N THR A 141 -1.00 -25.20 2.61
CA THR A 141 -2.11 -25.37 1.65
C THR A 141 -1.87 -24.74 0.28
N SER A 142 -1.12 -23.64 0.23
CA SER A 142 -0.93 -22.84 -0.99
C SER A 142 -0.31 -23.59 -2.17
N PHE A 143 0.47 -24.64 -1.93
CA PHE A 143 1.06 -25.46 -3.00
C PHE A 143 0.02 -26.30 -3.77
N ALA A 144 -1.15 -26.54 -3.19
CA ALA A 144 -2.25 -27.29 -3.80
C ALA A 144 -3.22 -26.40 -4.59
N VAL A 145 -3.06 -25.08 -4.54
CA VAL A 145 -3.89 -24.11 -5.24
C VAL A 145 -3.53 -24.10 -6.73
N SER A 146 -4.56 -24.13 -7.59
CA SER A 146 -4.40 -24.09 -9.05
C SER A 146 -3.95 -22.71 -9.53
N THR A 147 -3.09 -22.67 -10.53
CA THR A 147 -2.75 -21.44 -11.26
C THR A 147 -3.62 -21.23 -12.51
N ASN A 148 -4.56 -22.16 -12.79
CA ASN A 148 -5.45 -22.07 -13.93
C ASN A 148 -6.72 -21.31 -13.59
N GLU A 149 -6.88 -20.13 -14.14
CA GLU A 149 -8.02 -19.23 -13.90
C GLU A 149 -9.32 -19.65 -14.61
N SER A 150 -9.32 -20.72 -15.43
CA SER A 150 -10.55 -21.22 -16.07
C SER A 150 -11.59 -21.71 -15.07
N ARG A 151 -11.16 -22.04 -13.84
CA ARG A 151 -12.02 -22.39 -12.70
C ARG A 151 -11.57 -21.61 -11.47
N PRO A 152 -12.06 -20.38 -11.28
CA PRO A 152 -11.59 -19.48 -10.22
C PRO A 152 -11.65 -20.04 -8.80
N ILE A 153 -12.63 -20.91 -8.52
CA ILE A 153 -12.78 -21.55 -7.21
C ILE A 153 -11.57 -22.42 -6.83
N HIS A 154 -10.82 -22.93 -7.81
CA HIS A 154 -9.62 -23.74 -7.57
C HIS A 154 -8.36 -22.90 -7.35
N THR A 155 -8.42 -21.58 -7.56
CA THR A 155 -7.26 -20.67 -7.38
C THR A 155 -7.16 -20.09 -5.98
N GLY A 156 -8.04 -20.53 -5.08
CA GLY A 156 -8.06 -20.09 -3.67
C GLY A 156 -8.03 -21.25 -2.69
N ALA A 157 -7.83 -20.94 -1.43
CA ALA A 157 -8.00 -21.83 -0.30
C ALA A 157 -9.33 -21.51 0.40
N LEU A 158 -10.09 -22.54 0.78
CA LEU A 158 -11.31 -22.37 1.56
C LEU A 158 -10.95 -22.09 3.02
N PHE A 159 -11.57 -21.09 3.60
CA PHE A 159 -11.51 -20.79 5.02
C PHE A 159 -12.87 -21.13 5.65
N GLU A 160 -12.89 -22.05 6.59
CA GLU A 160 -14.07 -22.40 7.39
C GLU A 160 -13.84 -21.95 8.82
N ILE A 161 -14.68 -21.00 9.27
CA ILE A 161 -14.61 -20.43 10.61
C ILE A 161 -15.81 -20.97 11.39
N GLY A 162 -15.57 -21.68 12.46
CA GLY A 162 -16.60 -22.25 13.32
C GLY A 162 -16.23 -22.21 14.79
N ASP A 163 -17.10 -22.76 15.65
CA ASP A 163 -16.91 -22.77 17.10
C ASP A 163 -15.63 -23.48 17.55
N ASN A 164 -15.10 -24.37 16.72
CA ASN A 164 -13.88 -25.14 16.99
C ASN A 164 -12.61 -24.51 16.43
N GLY A 165 -12.68 -23.34 15.81
CA GLY A 165 -11.56 -22.60 15.24
C GLY A 165 -11.63 -22.41 13.74
N LEU A 166 -10.46 -22.20 13.11
CA LEU A 166 -10.27 -22.03 11.68
C LEU A 166 -9.67 -23.30 11.06
N THR A 167 -10.30 -23.74 9.97
CA THR A 167 -9.83 -24.85 9.13
C THR A 167 -9.63 -24.36 7.70
#